data_1a00f7cfac66c759f9f0db8ce8f7c1a5
#
_entry.id   1a00f7cfac66c759f9f0db8ce8f7c1a5
#
_cell.length_a   1.000
_cell.length_b   1.000
_cell.length_c   1.000
_cell.angle_alpha   90.00
_cell.angle_beta   90.00
_cell.angle_gamma   90.00
#
_symmetry.space_group_name_H-M   'P 1'
#
loop_
_entity.id
_entity.type
_entity.pdbx_description
1 polymer ?
#
loop_
_entity_poly.entity_id
_entity_poly.type
_entity_poly.pdbx_seq_one_letter_code
_entity_poly.pdbx_strand_id
1 'polypeptide(L)'
;MNQRFEWYRAVWIECGELIDHAGYKWWKKQDPDLEQVRLEVVDIWHFGMSALFGTQPDLRSLAKAIELDLYHAEPEYTDIRLATEALAQNSLETKSFSVALFAQLMFTCDLSFEDLYRHYIGKNVLNFFRQDHGYKEGSYIKIWEGREDNEHLSEILTTLDPASETFPDDVYEGLLQRYPGETSDLQ
;
A
#
# COMPACT_ATOMS: atom_id res chain seq x y z
N MET A 1 4.89 -15.41 -23.64
CA MET A 1 4.49 -16.24 -22.49
C MET A 1 3.79 -15.30 -21.50
N ASN A 2 2.49 -15.49 -21.24
CA ASN A 2 1.83 -14.74 -20.17
C ASN A 2 2.35 -15.25 -18.85
N GLN A 3 3.23 -14.49 -18.22
CA GLN A 3 3.74 -14.80 -16.89
C GLN A 3 2.59 -14.60 -15.89
N ARG A 4 2.12 -15.71 -15.30
CA ARG A 4 1.08 -15.66 -14.26
C ARG A 4 1.78 -15.35 -12.94
N PHE A 5 1.61 -14.12 -12.46
CA PHE A 5 2.10 -13.76 -11.15
C PHE A 5 1.13 -14.29 -10.08
N GLU A 6 1.67 -14.86 -9.02
CA GLU A 6 0.88 -15.40 -7.91
C GLU A 6 0.71 -14.34 -6.82
N TRP A 7 -0.05 -13.29 -7.15
CA TRP A 7 -0.25 -12.10 -6.30
C TRP A 7 -0.76 -12.43 -4.89
N TYR A 8 -1.52 -13.51 -4.72
CA TYR A 8 -2.00 -13.97 -3.43
C TYR A 8 -0.86 -14.28 -2.45
N ARG A 9 0.33 -14.68 -2.96
CA ARG A 9 1.51 -14.90 -2.11
C ARG A 9 2.08 -13.59 -1.59
N ALA A 10 2.09 -12.56 -2.43
CA ALA A 10 2.49 -11.23 -1.99
C ALA A 10 1.52 -10.72 -0.92
N VAL A 11 0.20 -10.78 -1.17
CA VAL A 11 -0.82 -10.43 -0.16
C VAL A 11 -0.57 -11.15 1.17
N TRP A 12 -0.29 -12.45 1.15
CA TRP A 12 -0.03 -13.22 2.38
C TRP A 12 1.26 -12.78 3.09
N ILE A 13 2.31 -12.45 2.35
CA ILE A 13 3.59 -11.99 2.94
C ILE A 13 3.38 -10.64 3.62
N GLU A 14 2.73 -9.67 2.96
CA GLU A 14 2.43 -8.36 3.56
C GLU A 14 1.51 -8.49 4.79
N CYS A 15 0.57 -9.45 4.80
CA CYS A 15 -0.19 -9.77 6.00
C CYS A 15 0.71 -10.22 7.16
N GLY A 16 1.77 -10.97 6.88
CA GLY A 16 2.76 -11.39 7.88
C GLY A 16 3.59 -10.21 8.41
N GLU A 17 4.02 -9.30 7.54
CA GLU A 17 4.74 -8.09 7.89
C GLU A 17 3.86 -7.16 8.74
N LEU A 18 2.60 -6.98 8.34
CA LEU A 18 1.62 -6.22 9.13
C LEU A 18 1.49 -6.78 10.56
N ILE A 19 1.38 -8.09 10.73
CA ILE A 19 1.29 -8.72 12.06
C ILE A 19 2.56 -8.47 12.89
N ASP A 20 3.74 -8.46 12.28
CA ASP A 20 4.98 -8.15 13.02
C ASP A 20 4.97 -6.68 13.50
N HIS A 21 4.51 -5.74 12.69
CA HIS A 21 4.35 -4.32 13.07
C HIS A 21 3.22 -4.11 14.09
N ALA A 22 2.11 -4.85 13.99
CA ALA A 22 1.02 -4.80 14.96
C ALA A 22 1.39 -5.40 16.32
N GLY A 23 2.43 -6.23 16.36
CA GLY A 23 2.91 -6.89 17.56
C GLY A 23 2.11 -8.15 17.91
N TYR A 24 2.73 -9.33 17.75
CA TYR A 24 2.14 -10.63 18.04
C TYR A 24 2.88 -11.42 19.12
N LYS A 25 4.05 -10.95 19.55
CA LYS A 25 4.95 -11.68 20.45
C LYS A 25 4.45 -11.57 21.90
N TRP A 26 3.52 -12.43 22.30
CA TRP A 26 2.97 -12.51 23.65
C TRP A 26 4.02 -12.77 24.74
N TRP A 27 5.21 -13.25 24.36
CA TRP A 27 6.34 -13.53 25.28
C TRP A 27 7.32 -12.35 25.43
N LYS A 28 7.12 -11.26 24.72
CA LYS A 28 7.96 -10.07 24.73
C LYS A 28 7.09 -8.83 24.56
N LYS A 29 7.36 -7.77 25.37
CA LYS A 29 6.69 -6.49 25.15
C LYS A 29 7.01 -5.99 23.72
N GLN A 30 5.98 -5.68 22.98
CA GLN A 30 6.02 -4.98 21.69
C GLN A 30 5.09 -3.78 21.80
N ASP A 31 5.54 -2.65 21.30
CA ASP A 31 4.70 -1.48 21.10
C ASP A 31 4.34 -1.48 19.60
N PRO A 32 3.05 -1.48 19.22
CA PRO A 32 2.63 -1.49 17.82
C PRO A 32 3.13 -0.26 17.07
N ASP A 33 3.63 -0.46 15.86
CA ASP A 33 3.97 0.61 14.92
C ASP A 33 2.80 0.81 13.93
N LEU A 34 1.86 1.66 14.31
CA LEU A 34 0.64 1.89 13.52
C LEU A 34 0.90 2.59 12.18
N GLU A 35 1.99 3.30 12.04
CA GLU A 35 2.37 3.92 10.77
C GLU A 35 2.81 2.84 9.77
N GLN A 36 3.69 1.93 10.21
CA GLN A 36 4.09 0.79 9.38
C GLN A 36 2.89 -0.13 9.08
N VAL A 37 2.04 -0.41 10.06
CA VAL A 37 0.80 -1.17 9.83
C VAL A 37 -0.03 -0.60 8.68
N ARG A 38 -0.19 0.72 8.61
CA ARG A 38 -0.94 1.37 7.52
C ARG A 38 -0.24 1.25 6.17
N LEU A 39 1.09 1.28 6.15
CA LEU A 39 1.86 1.06 4.92
C LEU A 39 1.68 -0.37 4.40
N GLU A 40 1.68 -1.37 5.28
CA GLU A 40 1.42 -2.76 4.89
C GLU A 40 -0.01 -2.94 4.37
N VAL A 41 -1.01 -2.26 4.94
CA VAL A 41 -2.37 -2.26 4.37
C VAL A 41 -2.38 -1.74 2.93
N VAL A 42 -1.60 -0.71 2.64
CA VAL A 42 -1.47 -0.17 1.27
C VAL A 42 -0.78 -1.17 0.34
N ASP A 43 0.25 -1.87 0.79
CA ASP A 43 0.95 -2.87 -0.02
C ASP A 43 0.06 -4.12 -0.24
N ILE A 44 -0.70 -4.55 0.76
CA ILE A 44 -1.76 -5.58 0.60
C ILE A 44 -2.77 -5.15 -0.47
N TRP A 45 -3.23 -3.90 -0.45
CA TRP A 45 -4.14 -3.36 -1.46
C TRP A 45 -3.52 -3.37 -2.85
N HIS A 46 -2.26 -2.96 -2.96
CA HIS A 46 -1.52 -2.94 -4.23
C HIS A 46 -1.47 -4.32 -4.89
N PHE A 47 -1.11 -5.35 -4.12
CA PHE A 47 -1.07 -6.73 -4.62
C PHE A 47 -2.47 -7.31 -4.83
N GLY A 48 -3.43 -6.96 -3.98
CA GLY A 48 -4.84 -7.33 -4.12
C GLY A 48 -5.45 -6.81 -5.41
N MET A 49 -5.25 -5.53 -5.74
CA MET A 49 -5.69 -4.94 -7.00
C MET A 49 -5.02 -5.62 -8.20
N SER A 50 -3.72 -5.92 -8.11
CA SER A 50 -3.00 -6.65 -9.17
C SER A 50 -3.59 -8.04 -9.41
N ALA A 51 -4.04 -8.74 -8.35
CA ALA A 51 -4.73 -10.03 -8.47
C ALA A 51 -6.08 -9.89 -9.17
N LEU A 52 -6.85 -8.85 -8.85
CA LEU A 52 -8.18 -8.60 -9.42
C LEU A 52 -8.11 -8.18 -10.89
N PHE A 53 -7.16 -7.31 -11.26
CA PHE A 53 -6.96 -6.89 -12.66
C PHE A 53 -6.66 -8.07 -13.59
N GLY A 54 -5.95 -9.08 -13.11
CA GLY A 54 -5.63 -10.27 -13.91
C GLY A 54 -6.83 -11.16 -14.20
N THR A 55 -7.97 -11.00 -13.51
CA THR A 55 -9.14 -11.86 -13.61
C THR A 55 -10.34 -11.20 -14.30
N GLN A 56 -10.38 -9.88 -14.41
CA GLN A 56 -11.52 -9.13 -14.96
C GLN A 56 -11.13 -8.35 -16.22
N PRO A 57 -11.83 -8.58 -17.35
CA PRO A 57 -11.54 -7.88 -18.60
C PRO A 57 -12.10 -6.45 -18.63
N ASP A 58 -13.06 -6.11 -17.75
CA ASP A 58 -13.72 -4.80 -17.72
C ASP A 58 -13.47 -4.08 -16.38
N LEU A 59 -12.64 -3.03 -16.43
CA LEU A 59 -12.28 -2.23 -15.28
C LEU A 59 -13.48 -1.52 -14.63
N ARG A 60 -14.49 -1.15 -15.42
CA ARG A 60 -15.67 -0.47 -14.86
C ARG A 60 -16.52 -1.43 -14.02
N SER A 61 -16.70 -2.65 -14.50
CA SER A 61 -17.39 -3.70 -13.75
C SER A 61 -16.62 -4.09 -12.50
N LEU A 62 -15.29 -4.15 -12.58
CA LEU A 62 -14.44 -4.41 -11.42
C LEU A 62 -14.56 -3.30 -10.38
N ALA A 63 -14.45 -2.02 -10.78
CA ALA A 63 -14.57 -0.89 -9.86
C ALA A 63 -15.91 -0.89 -9.14
N LYS A 64 -17.02 -1.18 -9.88
CA LYS A 64 -18.36 -1.29 -9.28
C LYS A 64 -18.47 -2.45 -8.28
N ALA A 65 -17.86 -3.58 -8.56
CA ALA A 65 -17.85 -4.72 -7.64
C ALA A 65 -17.09 -4.38 -6.35
N ILE A 66 -15.91 -3.76 -6.48
CA ILE A 66 -15.12 -3.28 -5.33
C ILE A 66 -15.90 -2.26 -4.50
N GLU A 67 -16.53 -1.28 -5.15
CA GLU A 67 -17.36 -0.28 -4.48
C GLU A 67 -18.49 -0.92 -3.66
N LEU A 68 -19.18 -1.92 -4.23
CA LEU A 68 -20.23 -2.64 -3.54
C LEU A 68 -19.73 -3.41 -2.32
N ASP A 69 -18.61 -4.11 -2.46
CA ASP A 69 -18.01 -4.86 -1.35
C ASP A 69 -17.56 -3.94 -0.21
N LEU A 70 -16.95 -2.79 -0.54
CA LEU A 70 -16.56 -1.80 0.46
C LEU A 70 -17.76 -1.12 1.12
N TYR A 71 -18.81 -0.78 0.35
CA TYR A 71 -20.00 -0.09 0.85
C TYR A 71 -20.85 -0.97 1.76
N HIS A 72 -20.93 -2.27 1.48
CA HIS A 72 -21.74 -3.21 2.26
C HIS A 72 -20.96 -3.91 3.38
N ALA A 73 -19.68 -3.64 3.51
CA ALA A 73 -18.89 -4.19 4.59
C ALA A 73 -19.33 -3.58 5.93
N GLU A 74 -19.66 -4.43 6.88
CA GLU A 74 -19.96 -4.04 8.26
C GLU A 74 -18.84 -4.56 9.17
N PRO A 75 -18.38 -3.79 10.18
CA PRO A 75 -17.29 -4.22 11.06
C PRO A 75 -17.61 -5.52 11.80
N GLU A 76 -16.82 -6.58 11.54
CA GLU A 76 -16.93 -7.89 12.20
C GLU A 76 -15.76 -8.15 13.17
N TYR A 77 -14.62 -7.56 12.90
CA TYR A 77 -13.40 -7.74 13.68
C TYR A 77 -13.08 -6.47 14.47
N THR A 78 -12.62 -6.68 15.72
CA THR A 78 -12.13 -5.60 16.58
C THR A 78 -10.63 -5.67 16.82
N ASP A 79 -9.99 -6.77 16.41
CA ASP A 79 -8.55 -7.01 16.52
C ASP A 79 -7.95 -7.08 15.12
N ILE A 80 -6.97 -6.23 14.86
CA ILE A 80 -6.28 -6.14 13.58
C ILE A 80 -5.62 -7.46 13.16
N ARG A 81 -5.11 -8.24 14.13
CA ARG A 81 -4.47 -9.53 13.86
C ARG A 81 -5.49 -10.54 13.34
N LEU A 82 -6.68 -10.58 13.95
CA LEU A 82 -7.74 -11.49 13.51
C LEU A 82 -8.27 -11.13 12.12
N ALA A 83 -8.43 -9.84 11.81
CA ALA A 83 -8.82 -9.38 10.47
C ALA A 83 -7.74 -9.75 9.44
N THR A 84 -6.46 -9.55 9.78
CA THR A 84 -5.32 -9.88 8.92
C THR A 84 -5.23 -11.40 8.68
N GLU A 85 -5.37 -12.21 9.73
CA GLU A 85 -5.37 -13.67 9.65
C GLU A 85 -6.49 -14.19 8.75
N ALA A 86 -7.70 -13.63 8.87
CA ALA A 86 -8.83 -14.00 8.01
C ALA A 86 -8.57 -13.69 6.53
N LEU A 87 -7.97 -12.53 6.22
CA LEU A 87 -7.59 -12.16 4.86
C LEU A 87 -6.49 -13.08 4.32
N ALA A 88 -5.45 -13.33 5.12
CA ALA A 88 -4.35 -14.22 4.76
C ALA A 88 -4.83 -15.64 4.48
N GLN A 89 -5.66 -16.21 5.37
CA GLN A 89 -6.26 -17.52 5.22
C GLN A 89 -7.07 -17.61 3.91
N ASN A 90 -7.96 -16.65 3.68
CA ASN A 90 -8.76 -16.61 2.46
C ASN A 90 -7.86 -16.54 1.20
N SER A 91 -6.84 -15.69 1.22
CA SER A 91 -5.91 -15.52 0.09
C SER A 91 -5.18 -16.82 -0.25
N LEU A 92 -4.74 -17.59 0.75
CA LEU A 92 -4.07 -18.87 0.57
C LEU A 92 -5.02 -19.98 0.09
N GLU A 93 -6.25 -20.02 0.61
CA GLU A 93 -7.25 -21.03 0.26
C GLU A 93 -7.81 -20.83 -1.16
N THR A 94 -8.15 -19.58 -1.49
CA THR A 94 -8.80 -19.25 -2.77
C THR A 94 -7.81 -18.89 -3.88
N LYS A 95 -6.57 -18.60 -3.54
CA LYS A 95 -5.54 -18.01 -4.42
C LYS A 95 -6.00 -16.73 -5.10
N SER A 96 -6.78 -15.95 -4.37
CA SER A 96 -7.43 -14.72 -4.82
C SER A 96 -7.36 -13.65 -3.71
N PHE A 97 -7.98 -12.51 -3.95
CA PHE A 97 -8.09 -11.40 -3.01
C PHE A 97 -9.55 -11.11 -2.69
N SER A 98 -9.89 -11.02 -1.41
CA SER A 98 -11.23 -10.67 -0.94
C SER A 98 -11.28 -9.21 -0.52
N VAL A 99 -12.02 -8.39 -1.28
CA VAL A 99 -12.25 -6.97 -0.95
C VAL A 99 -13.05 -6.83 0.35
N ALA A 100 -14.02 -7.71 0.59
CA ALA A 100 -14.81 -7.67 1.82
C ALA A 100 -13.95 -7.92 3.08
N LEU A 101 -13.02 -8.90 3.04
CA LEU A 101 -12.08 -9.12 4.16
C LEU A 101 -11.04 -8.00 4.27
N PHE A 102 -10.62 -7.42 3.15
CA PHE A 102 -9.75 -6.24 3.18
C PHE A 102 -10.46 -5.04 3.82
N ALA A 103 -11.76 -4.84 3.57
CA ALA A 103 -12.54 -3.81 4.25
C ALA A 103 -12.55 -4.01 5.78
N GLN A 104 -12.60 -5.26 6.27
CA GLN A 104 -12.47 -5.56 7.70
C GLN A 104 -11.13 -5.09 8.26
N LEU A 105 -10.05 -5.32 7.50
CA LEU A 105 -8.72 -4.84 7.88
C LEU A 105 -8.67 -3.32 7.95
N MET A 106 -9.24 -2.61 6.97
CA MET A 106 -9.35 -1.15 6.99
C MET A 106 -10.06 -0.64 8.25
N PHE A 107 -11.20 -1.26 8.64
CA PHE A 107 -11.92 -0.87 9.85
C PHE A 107 -11.07 -1.01 11.12
N THR A 108 -10.30 -2.10 11.24
CA THR A 108 -9.46 -2.33 12.42
C THR A 108 -8.25 -1.39 12.50
N CYS A 109 -7.84 -0.79 11.37
CA CYS A 109 -6.76 0.19 11.28
C CYS A 109 -7.24 1.64 11.36
N ASP A 110 -8.57 1.87 11.46
CA ASP A 110 -9.19 3.21 11.33
C ASP A 110 -8.68 3.94 10.07
N LEU A 111 -8.66 3.20 8.95
CA LEU A 111 -8.19 3.69 7.65
C LEU A 111 -9.38 3.99 6.75
N SER A 112 -9.58 5.25 6.39
CA SER A 112 -10.61 5.64 5.43
C SER A 112 -10.23 5.25 4.00
N PHE A 113 -11.23 5.20 3.09
CA PHE A 113 -10.94 4.98 1.67
C PHE A 113 -10.12 6.15 1.07
N GLU A 114 -10.35 7.37 1.54
CA GLU A 114 -9.57 8.53 1.11
C GLU A 114 -8.10 8.40 1.50
N ASP A 115 -7.83 7.94 2.74
CA ASP A 115 -6.45 7.71 3.20
C ASP A 115 -5.81 6.55 2.43
N LEU A 116 -6.54 5.45 2.19
CA LEU A 116 -6.06 4.37 1.35
C LEU A 116 -5.70 4.87 -0.05
N TYR A 117 -6.58 5.64 -0.69
CA TYR A 117 -6.36 6.20 -2.03
C TYR A 117 -5.12 7.11 -2.05
N ARG A 118 -5.02 8.03 -1.07
CA ARG A 118 -3.89 8.95 -0.92
C ARG A 118 -2.55 8.20 -0.86
N HIS A 119 -2.46 7.22 0.02
CA HIS A 119 -1.22 6.46 0.22
C HIS A 119 -0.93 5.51 -0.96
N TYR A 120 -1.96 4.88 -1.52
CA TYR A 120 -1.82 4.01 -2.68
C TYR A 120 -1.28 4.77 -3.91
N ILE A 121 -1.86 5.93 -4.23
CA ILE A 121 -1.35 6.76 -5.33
C ILE A 121 0.06 7.25 -5.02
N GLY A 122 0.31 7.75 -3.80
CA GLY A 122 1.64 8.18 -3.39
C GLY A 122 2.70 7.08 -3.53
N LYS A 123 2.39 5.86 -3.08
CA LYS A 123 3.30 4.70 -3.21
C LYS A 123 3.56 4.33 -4.68
N ASN A 124 2.53 4.38 -5.54
CA ASN A 124 2.71 4.16 -6.98
C ASN A 124 3.63 5.22 -7.60
N VAL A 125 3.41 6.48 -7.28
CA VAL A 125 4.26 7.58 -7.76
C VAL A 125 5.70 7.39 -7.29
N LEU A 126 5.92 7.06 -6.01
CA LEU A 126 7.27 6.77 -5.52
C LEU A 126 7.92 5.59 -6.26
N ASN A 127 7.16 4.55 -6.59
CA ASN A 127 7.69 3.41 -7.34
C ASN A 127 8.08 3.80 -8.78
N PHE A 128 7.35 4.69 -9.45
CA PHE A 128 7.76 5.25 -10.73
C PHE A 128 8.99 6.13 -10.56
N PHE A 129 8.99 7.02 -9.58
CA PHE A 129 10.12 7.89 -9.26
C PHE A 129 11.42 7.10 -9.04
N ARG A 130 11.36 6.00 -8.27
CA ARG A 130 12.50 5.10 -8.07
C ARG A 130 13.02 4.53 -9.38
N GLN A 131 12.12 4.10 -10.28
CA GLN A 131 12.51 3.55 -11.58
C GLN A 131 13.15 4.60 -12.48
N ASP A 132 12.59 5.82 -12.51
CA ASP A 132 13.11 6.93 -13.31
C ASP A 132 14.49 7.39 -12.85
N HIS A 133 14.83 7.15 -11.55
CA HIS A 133 16.11 7.53 -10.95
C HIS A 133 17.07 6.34 -10.74
N GLY A 134 16.90 5.26 -11.53
CA GLY A 134 17.90 4.19 -11.61
C GLY A 134 17.79 3.10 -10.55
N TYR A 135 16.57 2.82 -10.04
CA TYR A 135 16.38 1.76 -9.06
C TYR A 135 16.80 0.37 -9.57
N LYS A 136 16.48 0.06 -10.84
CA LYS A 136 16.85 -1.22 -11.48
C LYS A 136 18.36 -1.33 -11.72
N GLU A 137 19.01 -0.22 -11.96
CA GLU A 137 20.45 -0.11 -12.17
C GLU A 137 21.24 -0.07 -10.85
N GLY A 138 20.55 0.05 -9.73
CA GLY A 138 21.17 0.13 -8.41
C GLY A 138 21.79 1.48 -8.08
N SER A 139 21.48 2.53 -8.86
CA SER A 139 21.97 3.90 -8.65
C SER A 139 21.03 4.78 -7.84
N TYR A 140 19.79 4.33 -7.59
CA TYR A 140 18.82 5.06 -6.80
C TYR A 140 19.28 5.25 -5.35
N ILE A 141 19.19 6.47 -4.85
CA ILE A 141 19.50 6.80 -3.46
C ILE A 141 18.22 6.65 -2.63
N LYS A 142 18.16 5.64 -1.75
CA LYS A 142 16.96 5.38 -0.93
C LYS A 142 16.90 6.26 0.33
N ILE A 143 18.06 6.66 0.87
CA ILE A 143 18.17 7.44 2.11
C ILE A 143 18.44 8.91 1.76
N TRP A 144 17.53 9.80 2.07
CA TRP A 144 17.62 11.24 1.84
C TRP A 144 17.72 11.96 3.19
N GLU A 145 18.75 12.73 3.42
CA GLU A 145 18.96 13.46 4.68
C GLU A 145 18.84 12.57 5.94
N GLY A 146 19.27 11.31 5.82
CA GLY A 146 19.26 10.34 6.93
C GLY A 146 17.93 9.62 7.17
N ARG A 147 16.92 9.83 6.32
CA ARG A 147 15.60 9.20 6.38
C ARG A 147 15.30 8.44 5.10
N GLU A 148 14.45 7.42 5.17
CA GLU A 148 14.00 6.69 3.98
C GLU A 148 13.05 7.55 3.11
N ASP A 149 13.05 7.29 1.82
CA ASP A 149 12.18 7.93 0.83
C ASP A 149 10.68 7.81 1.17
N ASN A 150 10.26 6.71 1.81
CA ASN A 150 8.89 6.53 2.30
C ASN A 150 8.50 7.56 3.39
N GLU A 151 9.43 7.97 4.25
CA GLU A 151 9.17 8.98 5.27
C GLU A 151 8.97 10.37 4.64
N HIS A 152 9.79 10.67 3.62
CA HIS A 152 9.60 11.89 2.82
C HIS A 152 8.27 11.90 2.08
N LEU A 153 7.88 10.75 1.49
CA LEU A 153 6.58 10.59 0.86
C LEU A 153 5.44 10.87 1.84
N SER A 154 5.48 10.26 3.03
CA SER A 154 4.44 10.45 4.06
C SER A 154 4.23 11.93 4.38
N GLU A 155 5.31 12.69 4.56
CA GLU A 155 5.21 14.15 4.79
C GLU A 155 4.61 14.91 3.59
N ILE A 156 5.01 14.57 2.36
CA ILE A 156 4.46 15.20 1.15
C ILE A 156 2.94 14.97 1.08
N LEU A 157 2.50 13.73 1.33
CA LEU A 157 1.08 13.37 1.26
C LEU A 157 0.21 14.12 2.28
N THR A 158 0.76 14.54 3.44
CA THR A 158 0.01 15.32 4.42
C THR A 158 -0.32 16.74 3.94
N THR A 159 0.41 17.27 2.96
CA THR A 159 0.27 18.63 2.47
C THR A 159 -0.57 18.78 1.20
N LEU A 160 -0.89 17.65 0.55
CA LEU A 160 -1.56 17.62 -0.74
C LEU A 160 -3.02 17.18 -0.61
N ASP A 161 -3.88 17.70 -1.50
CA ASP A 161 -5.28 17.29 -1.62
C ASP A 161 -5.40 16.09 -2.57
N PRO A 162 -5.79 14.90 -2.08
CA PRO A 162 -5.91 13.72 -2.93
C PRO A 162 -7.05 13.80 -3.95
N ALA A 163 -7.99 14.75 -3.80
CA ALA A 163 -9.06 14.99 -4.77
C ALA A 163 -8.62 15.88 -5.96
N SER A 164 -7.41 16.45 -5.91
CA SER A 164 -6.86 17.24 -7.02
C SER A 164 -6.60 16.36 -8.24
N GLU A 165 -6.93 16.87 -9.43
CA GLU A 165 -6.59 16.19 -10.70
C GLU A 165 -5.07 16.11 -10.92
N THR A 166 -4.30 17.01 -10.30
CA THR A 166 -2.82 17.06 -10.38
C THR A 166 -2.14 16.28 -9.25
N PHE A 167 -2.90 15.64 -8.35
CA PHE A 167 -2.36 14.99 -7.16
C PHE A 167 -1.14 14.08 -7.43
N PRO A 168 -1.15 13.18 -8.43
CA PRO A 168 0.02 12.34 -8.73
C PRO A 168 1.24 13.15 -9.18
N ASP A 169 1.03 14.19 -9.97
CA ASP A 169 2.09 15.06 -10.47
C ASP A 169 2.68 15.90 -9.33
N ASP A 170 1.83 16.42 -8.43
CA ASP A 170 2.25 17.19 -7.26
C ASP A 170 3.07 16.32 -6.28
N VAL A 171 2.71 15.05 -6.13
CA VAL A 171 3.50 14.07 -5.34
C VAL A 171 4.88 13.85 -5.98
N TYR A 172 4.93 13.65 -7.30
CA TYR A 172 6.19 13.44 -8.03
C TYR A 172 7.12 14.66 -7.89
N GLU A 173 6.58 15.85 -8.08
CA GLU A 173 7.31 17.11 -7.90
C GLU A 173 7.83 17.27 -6.47
N GLY A 174 7.02 16.94 -5.46
CA GLY A 174 7.43 16.96 -4.07
C GLY A 174 8.57 16.00 -3.75
N LEU A 175 8.60 14.83 -4.39
CA LEU A 175 9.72 13.88 -4.29
C LEU A 175 10.97 14.44 -4.96
N LEU A 176 10.82 15.02 -6.17
CA LEU A 176 11.92 15.60 -6.94
C LEU A 176 12.63 16.71 -6.17
N GLN A 177 11.88 17.59 -5.51
CA GLN A 177 12.43 18.69 -4.71
C GLN A 177 13.25 18.23 -3.50
N ARG A 178 13.04 17.00 -3.03
CA ARG A 178 13.74 16.42 -1.87
C ARG A 178 14.84 15.41 -2.24
N TYR A 179 14.85 14.96 -3.50
CA TYR A 179 15.79 13.94 -3.95
C TYR A 179 17.23 14.47 -4.07
N PRO A 180 18.21 13.85 -3.43
CA PRO A 180 19.59 14.36 -3.41
C PRO A 180 20.36 14.19 -4.74
N GLY A 181 19.82 13.44 -5.70
CA GLY A 181 20.51 13.12 -6.95
C GLY A 181 20.53 14.23 -7.99
N GLU A 182 19.65 15.25 -7.91
CA GLU A 182 19.54 16.29 -8.95
C GLU A 182 20.27 17.61 -8.63
N THR A 183 20.88 17.75 -7.45
CA THR A 183 21.58 18.99 -7.06
C THR A 183 22.99 19.12 -7.63
N SER A 184 23.47 18.17 -8.46
CA SER A 184 24.87 18.15 -8.95
C SER A 184 25.10 18.87 -10.29
N ASP A 185 24.07 19.29 -11.03
CA ASP A 185 24.26 19.84 -12.37
C ASP A 185 23.98 21.36 -12.50
N LEU A 186 23.89 22.09 -11.37
CA LEU A 186 23.72 23.55 -11.35
C LEU A 186 24.88 24.28 -10.67
N GLN A 187 26.14 23.83 -10.92
CA GLN A 187 27.34 24.64 -10.61
C GLN A 187 28.22 24.80 -11.82
#